data_60d357c2c5aad4262a57613f4d52be94
#
_entry.id   60d357c2c5aad4262a57613f4d52be94
#
_cell.length_a   1.000
_cell.length_b   1.000
_cell.length_c   1.000
_cell.angle_alpha   90.00
_cell.angle_beta   90.00
_cell.angle_gamma   90.00
#
_symmetry.space_group_name_H-M   'P 1'
#
loop_
_entity.id
_entity.type
_entity.pdbx_description
1 polymer ?
#
loop_
_entity_poly.entity_id
_entity_poly.type
_entity_poly.pdbx_seq_one_letter_code
_entity_poly.pdbx_strand_id
1 'polypeptide(L)'
;CIRDRYYYYLMDLFGRIPLVQSSSVAMKDVVQSERKTVFEFVFKELQEAAPLLSDAHSNQSGPYYGRITRPVVTFLLAKLALNSEVYTDNDWTDGQRPDGKNIKFTVNGNELNAWETVIYYCDQLKAMGYNELEPKYETNFSIFNESSIENIFTIPMNKTLYTNQMQYLFRSRHYNHAKAYGLSGENGPSATIEALQTFGYETAEQDPRFDICYFAGVVHDLKGNIIKLDDGTVLEY
;
A
#
# COMPACT_ATOMS: atom_id res chain seq x y z
N CYS A 1 -10.77 -12.81 8.69
CA CYS A 1 -10.47 -11.64 7.84
C CYS A 1 -9.32 -10.76 8.37
N ILE A 2 -9.32 -10.37 9.66
CA ILE A 2 -8.19 -9.60 10.24
C ILE A 2 -6.90 -10.44 10.19
N ARG A 3 -6.94 -11.71 10.62
CA ARG A 3 -5.84 -12.66 10.55
C ARG A 3 -5.28 -12.76 9.12
N ASP A 4 -6.15 -12.92 8.14
CA ASP A 4 -5.78 -13.19 6.75
C ASP A 4 -5.10 -11.97 6.11
N ARG A 5 -5.52 -10.75 6.52
CA ARG A 5 -4.84 -9.53 6.15
C ARG A 5 -3.42 -9.43 6.73
N TYR A 6 -3.21 -9.87 7.99
CA TYR A 6 -1.85 -9.92 8.54
C TYR A 6 -1.00 -10.95 7.81
N TYR A 7 -1.55 -12.12 7.46
CA TYR A 7 -0.85 -13.10 6.63
C TYR A 7 -0.51 -12.53 5.24
N TYR A 8 -1.40 -11.74 4.64
CA TYR A 8 -1.09 -11.04 3.40
C TYR A 8 0.15 -10.15 3.54
N TYR A 9 0.20 -9.27 4.54
CA TYR A 9 1.36 -8.41 4.76
C TYR A 9 2.64 -9.19 5.05
N LEU A 10 2.56 -10.20 5.89
CA LEU A 10 3.71 -11.04 6.21
C LEU A 10 4.24 -11.76 4.97
N MET A 11 3.36 -12.32 4.16
CA MET A 11 3.72 -12.99 2.91
C MET A 11 4.32 -12.00 1.90
N ASP A 12 3.71 -10.83 1.74
CA ASP A 12 4.16 -9.80 0.81
C ASP A 12 5.56 -9.28 1.17
N LEU A 13 5.81 -9.02 2.45
CA LEU A 13 7.07 -8.47 2.94
C LEU A 13 8.18 -9.52 3.09
N PHE A 14 7.86 -10.74 3.49
CA PHE A 14 8.86 -11.75 3.89
C PHE A 14 8.85 -13.03 3.03
N GLY A 15 7.89 -13.19 2.13
CA GLY A 15 7.77 -14.36 1.27
C GLY A 15 7.34 -15.60 2.04
N ARG A 16 8.29 -16.51 2.34
CA ARG A 16 8.04 -17.72 3.12
C ARG A 16 7.89 -17.39 4.60
N ILE A 17 6.75 -17.73 5.16
CA ILE A 17 6.40 -17.48 6.56
C ILE A 17 5.72 -18.69 7.18
N PRO A 18 5.72 -18.84 8.50
CA PRO A 18 4.90 -19.86 9.15
C PRO A 18 3.41 -19.60 8.94
N LEU A 19 2.68 -20.65 8.51
CA LEU A 19 1.23 -20.63 8.42
C LEU A 19 0.62 -21.38 9.60
N VAL A 20 0.34 -20.67 10.67
CA VAL A 20 -0.20 -21.25 11.93
C VAL A 20 -1.67 -20.86 12.06
N GLN A 21 -2.55 -21.84 11.96
CA GLN A 21 -4.00 -21.63 11.99
C GLN A 21 -4.62 -21.83 13.38
N SER A 22 -3.87 -22.40 14.32
CA SER A 22 -4.34 -22.69 15.68
C SER A 22 -3.33 -22.23 16.72
N SER A 23 -3.81 -21.67 17.82
CA SER A 23 -2.99 -21.28 18.96
C SER A 23 -2.45 -22.49 19.78
N SER A 24 -2.92 -23.68 19.47
CA SER A 24 -2.49 -24.93 20.16
C SER A 24 -1.23 -25.56 19.55
N VAL A 25 -0.72 -25.02 18.46
CA VAL A 25 0.52 -25.52 17.82
C VAL A 25 1.70 -25.22 18.72
N ALA A 26 2.47 -26.23 19.09
CA ALA A 26 3.66 -26.05 19.90
C ALA A 26 4.76 -25.33 19.08
N MET A 27 5.52 -24.42 19.69
CA MET A 27 6.55 -23.63 19.01
C MET A 27 7.56 -24.47 18.24
N LYS A 28 7.90 -25.64 18.73
CA LYS A 28 8.83 -26.58 18.07
C LYS A 28 8.28 -27.15 16.73
N ASP A 29 6.97 -27.10 16.54
CA ASP A 29 6.28 -27.64 15.37
C ASP A 29 5.92 -26.52 14.35
N VAL A 30 6.28 -25.27 14.66
CA VAL A 30 6.09 -24.14 13.76
C VAL A 30 7.19 -24.15 12.68
N VAL A 31 6.78 -24.35 11.43
CA VAL A 31 7.68 -24.41 10.26
C VAL A 31 7.27 -23.36 9.23
N GLN A 32 8.22 -22.93 8.41
CA GLN A 32 7.93 -22.08 7.26
C GLN A 32 7.10 -22.82 6.22
N SER A 33 6.15 -22.11 5.64
CA SER A 33 5.39 -22.53 4.46
C SER A 33 5.90 -21.78 3.22
N GLU A 34 5.79 -22.39 2.05
CA GLU A 34 6.08 -21.72 0.79
C GLU A 34 5.15 -20.53 0.58
N ARG A 35 5.64 -19.49 -0.10
CA ARG A 35 4.86 -18.28 -0.38
C ARG A 35 3.54 -18.61 -1.09
N LYS A 36 3.60 -19.50 -2.09
CA LYS A 36 2.42 -19.97 -2.82
C LYS A 36 1.36 -20.57 -1.90
N THR A 37 1.76 -21.40 -0.94
CA THR A 37 0.84 -22.01 0.02
C THR A 37 0.14 -20.97 0.89
N VAL A 38 0.88 -19.96 1.36
CA VAL A 38 0.30 -18.85 2.13
C VAL A 38 -0.63 -18.01 1.27
N PHE A 39 -0.24 -17.72 0.04
CA PHE A 39 -1.04 -16.99 -0.94
C PHE A 39 -2.38 -17.67 -1.22
N GLU A 40 -2.37 -18.97 -1.54
CA GLU A 40 -3.58 -19.75 -1.79
C GLU A 40 -4.51 -19.76 -0.57
N PHE A 41 -3.94 -19.92 0.62
CA PHE A 41 -4.68 -19.84 1.88
C PHE A 41 -5.34 -18.47 2.06
N VAL A 42 -4.57 -17.37 1.94
CA VAL A 42 -5.09 -16.01 2.13
C VAL A 42 -6.17 -15.69 1.11
N PHE A 43 -5.96 -16.04 -0.16
CA PHE A 43 -6.93 -15.78 -1.21
C PHE A 43 -8.26 -16.48 -0.93
N LYS A 44 -8.21 -17.76 -0.58
CA LYS A 44 -9.39 -18.56 -0.24
C LYS A 44 -10.14 -17.99 0.98
N GLU A 45 -9.44 -17.73 2.08
CA GLU A 45 -10.04 -17.20 3.30
C GLU A 45 -10.73 -15.84 3.06
N LEU A 46 -10.12 -14.98 2.24
CA LEU A 46 -10.72 -13.70 1.87
C LEU A 46 -11.96 -13.87 0.99
N GLN A 47 -11.96 -14.81 0.05
CA GLN A 47 -13.16 -15.12 -0.75
C GLN A 47 -14.31 -15.59 0.14
N GLU A 48 -14.03 -16.48 1.09
CA GLU A 48 -15.04 -17.03 2.03
C GLU A 48 -15.55 -15.95 3.00
N ALA A 49 -14.69 -15.01 3.40
CA ALA A 49 -15.06 -13.92 4.30
C ALA A 49 -15.85 -12.79 3.63
N ALA A 50 -15.59 -12.49 2.35
CA ALA A 50 -16.18 -11.35 1.65
C ALA A 50 -17.72 -11.26 1.78
N PRO A 51 -18.52 -12.33 1.56
CA PRO A 51 -19.98 -12.26 1.65
C PRO A 51 -20.51 -12.04 3.08
N LEU A 52 -19.66 -12.24 4.09
CA LEU A 52 -20.03 -12.08 5.51
C LEU A 52 -19.76 -10.67 6.05
N LEU A 53 -19.13 -9.81 5.24
CA LEU A 53 -18.71 -8.48 5.63
C LEU A 53 -19.72 -7.41 5.21
N SER A 54 -19.73 -6.30 5.95
CA SER A 54 -20.49 -5.10 5.61
C SER A 54 -19.96 -4.44 4.32
N ASP A 55 -20.88 -3.83 3.56
CA ASP A 55 -20.56 -2.98 2.39
C ASP A 55 -20.16 -1.55 2.76
N ALA A 56 -20.13 -1.20 4.04
CA ALA A 56 -19.84 0.15 4.49
C ALA A 56 -18.44 0.61 4.08
N HIS A 57 -18.28 1.91 3.92
CA HIS A 57 -16.98 2.55 3.74
C HIS A 57 -16.06 2.34 4.95
N SER A 58 -14.82 1.99 4.71
CA SER A 58 -13.82 1.81 5.75
C SER A 58 -13.03 3.09 6.05
N ASN A 59 -12.95 4.01 5.12
CA ASN A 59 -12.20 5.27 5.24
C ASN A 59 -13.03 6.47 5.70
N GLN A 60 -14.32 6.31 5.90
CA GLN A 60 -15.21 7.37 6.38
C GLN A 60 -15.50 7.23 7.87
N SER A 61 -15.66 8.37 8.55
CA SER A 61 -16.05 8.40 9.97
C SER A 61 -17.36 7.63 10.20
N GLY A 62 -17.36 6.77 11.21
CA GLY A 62 -18.51 5.94 11.54
C GLY A 62 -18.12 4.61 12.19
N PRO A 63 -19.07 3.69 12.36
CA PRO A 63 -18.84 2.42 13.08
C PRO A 63 -17.89 1.47 12.35
N TYR A 64 -17.63 1.68 11.06
CA TYR A 64 -16.75 0.87 10.23
C TYR A 64 -15.41 1.55 9.91
N TYR A 65 -15.16 2.76 10.44
CA TYR A 65 -13.91 3.48 10.19
C TYR A 65 -12.70 2.67 10.63
N GLY A 66 -11.77 2.44 9.71
CA GLY A 66 -10.58 1.62 9.91
C GLY A 66 -10.83 0.11 10.04
N ARG A 67 -12.06 -0.36 9.82
CA ARG A 67 -12.38 -1.81 9.82
C ARG A 67 -12.26 -2.41 8.44
N ILE A 68 -12.08 -3.72 8.40
CA ILE A 68 -12.09 -4.48 7.15
C ILE A 68 -13.55 -4.71 6.76
N THR A 69 -13.92 -4.19 5.60
CA THR A 69 -15.26 -4.30 5.00
C THR A 69 -15.18 -5.02 3.65
N ARG A 70 -16.31 -5.33 3.03
CA ARG A 70 -16.32 -6.05 1.75
C ARG A 70 -15.56 -5.29 0.64
N PRO A 71 -15.69 -3.96 0.46
CA PRO A 71 -14.87 -3.22 -0.50
C PRO A 71 -13.36 -3.41 -0.29
N VAL A 72 -12.90 -3.39 0.98
CA VAL A 72 -11.49 -3.62 1.32
C VAL A 72 -11.01 -5.01 0.91
N VAL A 73 -11.82 -6.03 1.19
CA VAL A 73 -11.50 -7.43 0.82
C VAL A 73 -11.53 -7.62 -0.69
N THR A 74 -12.51 -7.05 -1.37
CA THR A 74 -12.63 -7.10 -2.83
C THR A 74 -11.39 -6.49 -3.51
N PHE A 75 -10.94 -5.33 -3.03
CA PHE A 75 -9.70 -4.71 -3.50
C PHE A 75 -8.47 -5.57 -3.21
N LEU A 76 -8.39 -6.18 -2.03
CA LEU A 76 -7.28 -7.05 -1.65
C LEU A 76 -7.21 -8.31 -2.51
N LEU A 77 -8.36 -8.89 -2.88
CA LEU A 77 -8.43 -10.02 -3.82
C LEU A 77 -7.94 -9.63 -5.22
N ALA A 78 -8.31 -8.44 -5.71
CA ALA A 78 -7.77 -7.91 -6.97
C ALA A 78 -6.23 -7.75 -6.89
N LYS A 79 -5.72 -7.19 -5.79
CA LYS A 79 -4.28 -7.02 -5.55
C LYS A 79 -3.52 -8.33 -5.49
N LEU A 80 -4.08 -9.32 -4.83
CA LEU A 80 -3.51 -10.67 -4.75
C LEU A 80 -3.43 -11.32 -6.14
N ALA A 81 -4.49 -11.24 -6.93
CA ALA A 81 -4.50 -11.76 -8.30
C ALA A 81 -3.49 -11.03 -9.20
N LEU A 82 -3.38 -9.70 -9.09
CA LEU A 82 -2.43 -8.88 -9.84
C LEU A 82 -0.97 -9.28 -9.60
N ASN A 83 -0.64 -9.64 -8.35
CA ASN A 83 0.72 -10.01 -7.96
C ASN A 83 0.94 -11.53 -7.91
N SER A 84 0.02 -12.32 -8.46
CA SER A 84 0.05 -13.78 -8.37
C SER A 84 1.28 -14.41 -9.01
N GLU A 85 1.85 -13.82 -10.07
CA GLU A 85 3.11 -14.28 -10.66
C GLU A 85 4.25 -14.29 -9.63
N VAL A 86 4.34 -13.24 -8.80
CA VAL A 86 5.34 -13.15 -7.72
C VAL A 86 5.03 -14.13 -6.59
N TYR A 87 3.74 -14.24 -6.20
CA TYR A 87 3.37 -15.06 -5.05
C TYR A 87 3.38 -16.56 -5.33
N THR A 88 3.23 -16.97 -6.59
CA THR A 88 3.30 -18.37 -7.00
C THR A 88 4.70 -18.83 -7.42
N ASP A 89 5.65 -17.89 -7.54
CA ASP A 89 7.04 -18.19 -7.82
C ASP A 89 7.77 -18.60 -6.52
N ASN A 90 8.03 -19.89 -6.37
CA ASN A 90 8.74 -20.45 -5.22
C ASN A 90 10.27 -20.42 -5.39
N ASP A 91 10.78 -20.22 -6.61
CA ASP A 91 12.20 -20.17 -6.91
C ASP A 91 12.55 -19.06 -7.92
N TRP A 92 12.63 -17.83 -7.41
CA TRP A 92 12.99 -16.67 -8.23
C TRP A 92 14.41 -16.73 -8.82
N THR A 93 15.25 -17.71 -8.44
CA THR A 93 16.64 -17.86 -8.89
C THR A 93 16.79 -18.69 -10.17
N ASP A 94 15.78 -19.45 -10.56
CA ASP A 94 15.82 -20.36 -11.70
C ASP A 94 15.65 -19.66 -13.08
N GLY A 95 15.38 -18.34 -13.07
CA GLY A 95 15.15 -17.56 -14.28
C GLY A 95 13.81 -17.82 -14.96
N GLN A 96 12.96 -18.68 -14.40
CA GLN A 96 11.62 -18.94 -14.89
C GLN A 96 10.61 -18.08 -14.08
N ARG A 97 9.62 -17.54 -14.77
CA ARG A 97 8.57 -16.77 -14.11
C ARG A 97 7.21 -17.37 -14.42
N PRO A 98 6.34 -17.54 -13.41
CA PRO A 98 4.95 -17.87 -13.65
C PRO A 98 4.29 -16.83 -14.57
N ASP A 99 3.46 -17.29 -15.50
CA ASP A 99 2.65 -16.42 -16.37
C ASP A 99 1.23 -16.36 -15.83
N GLY A 100 0.73 -15.16 -15.55
CA GLY A 100 -0.61 -14.92 -15.03
C GLY A 100 -1.74 -15.49 -15.87
N LYS A 101 -1.53 -15.69 -17.19
CA LYS A 101 -2.48 -16.39 -18.06
C LYS A 101 -2.68 -17.86 -17.66
N ASN A 102 -1.66 -18.45 -17.04
CA ASN A 102 -1.66 -19.88 -16.65
C ASN A 102 -2.02 -20.07 -15.17
N ILE A 103 -1.98 -19.00 -14.36
CA ILE A 103 -2.40 -19.04 -12.96
C ILE A 103 -3.93 -18.97 -12.90
N LYS A 104 -4.56 -19.98 -12.30
CA LYS A 104 -6.00 -20.13 -12.28
C LYS A 104 -6.61 -19.89 -10.91
N PHE A 105 -7.75 -19.22 -10.92
CA PHE A 105 -8.57 -18.92 -9.75
C PHE A 105 -9.99 -19.41 -9.97
N THR A 106 -10.58 -20.02 -8.97
CA THR A 106 -12.02 -20.30 -8.97
C THR A 106 -12.77 -19.14 -8.36
N VAL A 107 -13.57 -18.44 -9.16
CA VAL A 107 -14.37 -17.30 -8.74
C VAL A 107 -15.82 -17.51 -9.12
N ASN A 108 -16.72 -17.59 -8.15
CA ASN A 108 -18.15 -17.89 -8.36
C ASN A 108 -18.40 -19.13 -9.24
N GLY A 109 -17.60 -20.19 -9.03
CA GLY A 109 -17.71 -21.44 -9.78
C GLY A 109 -17.11 -21.42 -11.19
N ASN A 110 -16.57 -20.29 -11.65
CA ASN A 110 -15.86 -20.16 -12.92
C ASN A 110 -14.35 -20.20 -12.71
N GLU A 111 -13.63 -20.79 -13.64
CA GLU A 111 -12.17 -20.73 -13.69
C GLU A 111 -11.73 -19.52 -14.50
N LEU A 112 -11.02 -18.60 -13.87
CA LEU A 112 -10.47 -17.38 -14.46
C LEU A 112 -8.94 -17.41 -14.33
N ASN A 113 -8.23 -16.80 -15.30
CA ASN A 113 -6.80 -16.55 -15.13
C ASN A 113 -6.55 -15.33 -14.23
N ALA A 114 -5.29 -15.03 -13.91
CA ALA A 114 -4.95 -13.93 -13.00
C ALA A 114 -5.53 -12.59 -13.47
N TRP A 115 -5.40 -12.26 -14.74
CA TRP A 115 -5.84 -10.97 -15.30
C TRP A 115 -7.36 -10.85 -15.35
N GLU A 116 -8.04 -11.91 -15.74
CA GLU A 116 -9.52 -12.00 -15.69
C GLU A 116 -10.02 -11.85 -14.24
N THR A 117 -9.29 -12.43 -13.28
CA THR A 117 -9.62 -12.33 -11.86
C THR A 117 -9.46 -10.91 -11.33
N VAL A 118 -8.40 -10.20 -11.74
CA VAL A 118 -8.22 -8.76 -11.42
C VAL A 118 -9.39 -7.95 -11.94
N ILE A 119 -9.73 -8.12 -13.24
CA ILE A 119 -10.84 -7.38 -13.88
C ILE A 119 -12.15 -7.68 -13.14
N TYR A 120 -12.41 -8.95 -12.83
CA TYR A 120 -13.61 -9.36 -12.11
C TYR A 120 -13.76 -8.61 -10.78
N TYR A 121 -12.72 -8.59 -9.93
CA TYR A 121 -12.82 -7.92 -8.63
C TYR A 121 -12.83 -6.39 -8.74
N CYS A 122 -12.15 -5.81 -9.72
CA CYS A 122 -12.24 -4.38 -10.02
C CYS A 122 -13.67 -3.99 -10.46
N ASP A 123 -14.31 -4.80 -11.30
CA ASP A 123 -15.69 -4.58 -11.73
C ASP A 123 -16.68 -4.72 -10.55
N GLN A 124 -16.45 -5.70 -9.65
CA GLN A 124 -17.24 -5.82 -8.43
C GLN A 124 -17.10 -4.58 -7.55
N LEU A 125 -15.89 -4.06 -7.36
CA LEU A 125 -15.64 -2.86 -6.58
C LEU A 125 -16.33 -1.64 -7.21
N LYS A 126 -16.20 -1.49 -8.53
CA LYS A 126 -16.88 -0.43 -9.29
C LYS A 126 -18.41 -0.53 -9.18
N ALA A 127 -18.96 -1.74 -9.24
CA ALA A 127 -20.40 -1.97 -9.11
C ALA A 127 -20.95 -1.62 -7.71
N MET A 128 -20.12 -1.62 -6.67
CA MET A 128 -20.52 -1.14 -5.34
C MET A 128 -20.78 0.37 -5.32
N GLY A 129 -20.18 1.14 -6.25
CA GLY A 129 -20.45 2.58 -6.40
C GLY A 129 -19.96 3.45 -5.25
N TYR A 130 -18.98 2.98 -4.46
CA TYR A 130 -18.54 3.68 -3.24
C TYR A 130 -17.28 4.52 -3.44
N ASN A 131 -16.47 4.21 -4.43
CA ASN A 131 -15.19 4.87 -4.64
C ASN A 131 -15.13 5.48 -6.05
N GLU A 132 -14.60 6.69 -6.12
CA GLU A 132 -14.31 7.43 -7.35
C GLU A 132 -12.92 8.05 -7.22
N LEU A 133 -12.31 8.44 -8.35
CA LEU A 133 -11.05 9.17 -8.29
C LEU A 133 -11.27 10.56 -7.70
N GLU A 134 -10.39 10.94 -6.77
CA GLU A 134 -10.41 12.29 -6.20
C GLU A 134 -10.06 13.34 -7.26
N PRO A 135 -10.87 14.40 -7.37
CA PRO A 135 -10.57 15.50 -8.29
C PRO A 135 -9.23 16.19 -7.98
N LYS A 136 -8.82 16.17 -6.72
CA LYS A 136 -7.54 16.68 -6.25
C LYS A 136 -6.74 15.55 -5.62
N TYR A 137 -5.67 15.17 -6.30
CA TYR A 137 -4.81 14.05 -5.89
C TYR A 137 -4.30 14.17 -4.43
N GLU A 138 -3.92 15.38 -4.01
CA GLU A 138 -3.41 15.65 -2.66
C GLU A 138 -4.44 15.40 -1.53
N THR A 139 -5.75 15.40 -1.82
CA THR A 139 -6.79 15.09 -0.83
C THR A 139 -6.59 13.72 -0.20
N ASN A 140 -6.14 12.74 -1.00
CA ASN A 140 -5.89 11.37 -0.55
C ASN A 140 -4.82 11.28 0.55
N PHE A 141 -3.91 12.25 0.61
CA PHE A 141 -2.74 12.27 1.49
C PHE A 141 -2.79 13.38 2.54
N SER A 142 -3.88 14.14 2.60
CA SER A 142 -4.07 15.18 3.60
C SER A 142 -4.23 14.61 5.01
N ILE A 143 -4.08 15.45 6.04
CA ILE A 143 -4.31 15.06 7.44
C ILE A 143 -5.77 14.62 7.67
N PHE A 144 -6.69 15.18 6.89
CA PHE A 144 -8.13 14.90 6.95
C PHE A 144 -8.58 14.06 5.75
N ASN A 145 -7.81 13.03 5.42
CA ASN A 145 -8.08 12.17 4.27
C ASN A 145 -9.26 11.19 4.46
N GLU A 146 -9.91 11.21 5.62
CA GLU A 146 -11.18 10.51 5.84
C GLU A 146 -12.33 11.06 4.97
N SER A 147 -12.14 12.23 4.37
CA SER A 147 -13.08 12.80 3.39
C SER A 147 -12.84 12.30 1.96
N SER A 148 -11.72 11.62 1.70
CA SER A 148 -11.40 11.12 0.35
C SER A 148 -12.44 10.11 -0.12
N ILE A 149 -12.92 10.31 -1.35
CA ILE A 149 -13.81 9.38 -2.04
C ILE A 149 -13.04 8.26 -2.77
N GLU A 150 -11.72 8.38 -2.89
CA GLU A 150 -10.86 7.41 -3.56
C GLU A 150 -10.31 6.36 -2.59
N ASN A 151 -9.99 6.74 -1.36
CA ASN A 151 -9.40 5.84 -0.37
C ASN A 151 -10.36 4.72 0.01
N ILE A 152 -9.96 3.47 -0.24
CA ILE A 152 -10.75 2.27 0.08
C ILE A 152 -10.58 1.85 1.53
N PHE A 153 -9.37 2.01 2.06
CA PHE A 153 -9.02 1.64 3.43
C PHE A 153 -8.00 2.61 4.02
N THR A 154 -8.25 3.03 5.26
CA THR A 154 -7.31 3.83 6.05
C THR A 154 -7.10 3.20 7.43
N ILE A 155 -5.90 3.37 7.97
CA ILE A 155 -5.60 3.07 9.37
C ILE A 155 -5.74 4.39 10.13
N PRO A 156 -6.81 4.58 10.92
CA PRO A 156 -7.01 5.81 11.66
C PRO A 156 -5.86 6.06 12.63
N MET A 157 -5.23 7.23 12.52
CA MET A 157 -4.12 7.62 13.38
C MET A 157 -4.57 8.70 14.36
N ASN A 158 -4.08 8.63 15.57
CA ASN A 158 -4.36 9.61 16.61
C ASN A 158 -3.07 9.94 17.35
N LYS A 159 -2.71 11.22 17.42
CA LYS A 159 -1.44 11.67 18.03
C LYS A 159 -1.27 11.28 19.50
N THR A 160 -2.37 11.01 20.20
CA THR A 160 -2.35 10.66 21.62
C THR A 160 -2.37 9.15 21.84
N LEU A 161 -3.11 8.41 21.02
CA LEU A 161 -3.32 6.96 21.18
C LEU A 161 -2.30 6.12 20.41
N TYR A 162 -1.79 6.65 19.30
CA TYR A 162 -0.89 5.94 18.38
C TYR A 162 0.44 6.66 18.29
N THR A 163 1.29 6.44 19.28
CA THR A 163 2.64 7.04 19.37
C THR A 163 3.70 6.18 18.70
N ASN A 164 3.33 5.32 17.77
CA ASN A 164 4.27 4.45 17.07
C ASN A 164 5.26 5.27 16.21
N GLN A 165 6.36 4.64 15.84
CA GLN A 165 7.47 5.26 15.12
C GLN A 165 7.29 5.23 13.58
N MET A 166 6.07 5.03 13.08
CA MET A 166 5.80 4.99 11.62
C MET A 166 6.24 6.25 10.89
N GLN A 167 6.28 7.38 11.56
CA GLN A 167 6.78 8.64 11.02
C GLN A 167 8.23 8.56 10.51
N TYR A 168 9.04 7.66 11.01
CA TYR A 168 10.42 7.49 10.54
C TYR A 168 10.52 6.99 9.11
N LEU A 169 9.51 6.27 8.64
CA LEU A 169 9.45 5.79 7.25
C LEU A 169 9.30 6.93 6.25
N PHE A 170 8.82 8.10 6.70
CA PHE A 170 8.52 9.27 5.87
C PHE A 170 9.44 10.46 6.12
N ARG A 171 10.49 10.30 6.92
CA ARG A 171 11.46 11.36 7.23
C ARG A 171 12.53 11.48 6.14
N SER A 172 12.11 11.86 4.93
CA SER A 172 13.02 12.07 3.80
C SER A 172 13.71 13.44 3.80
N ARG A 173 13.17 14.42 4.55
CA ARG A 173 13.69 15.78 4.56
C ARG A 173 15.05 15.87 5.23
N HIS A 174 15.92 16.71 4.67
CA HIS A 174 17.16 17.14 5.34
C HIS A 174 16.86 17.78 6.70
N TYR A 175 17.78 17.71 7.66
CA TYR A 175 17.61 18.21 9.03
C TYR A 175 17.21 19.70 9.06
N ASN A 176 17.90 20.55 8.27
CA ASN A 176 17.64 21.99 8.23
C ASN A 176 16.27 22.29 7.61
N HIS A 177 15.85 21.52 6.59
CA HIS A 177 14.52 21.65 6.00
C HIS A 177 13.43 21.30 7.04
N ALA A 178 13.54 20.17 7.69
CA ALA A 178 12.58 19.76 8.70
C ALA A 178 12.51 20.74 9.87
N LYS A 179 13.66 21.22 10.37
CA LYS A 179 13.74 22.20 11.45
C LYS A 179 13.03 23.52 11.12
N ALA A 180 13.15 24.00 9.87
CA ALA A 180 12.45 25.20 9.41
C ALA A 180 10.92 25.08 9.45
N TYR A 181 10.40 23.84 9.42
CA TYR A 181 8.98 23.50 9.53
C TYR A 181 8.57 23.06 10.94
N GLY A 182 9.46 23.13 11.93
CA GLY A 182 9.19 22.63 13.28
C GLY A 182 9.08 21.11 13.37
N LEU A 183 9.68 20.40 12.42
CA LEU A 183 9.66 18.93 12.32
C LEU A 183 11.06 18.35 12.58
N SER A 184 11.13 17.03 12.69
CA SER A 184 12.40 16.28 12.67
C SER A 184 12.63 15.69 11.28
N GLY A 185 13.86 15.80 10.77
CA GLY A 185 14.31 15.19 9.53
C GLY A 185 15.35 14.11 9.82
N GLU A 186 15.47 13.15 8.93
CA GLU A 186 16.43 12.06 9.03
C GLU A 186 17.40 12.02 7.83
N ASN A 187 17.14 12.83 6.79
CA ASN A 187 17.88 12.85 5.53
C ASN A 187 18.08 11.43 4.96
N GLY A 188 17.03 10.63 5.05
CA GLY A 188 17.04 9.19 4.77
C GLY A 188 16.76 8.87 3.30
N PRO A 189 15.51 8.55 2.93
CA PRO A 189 15.19 8.13 1.57
C PRO A 189 15.19 9.32 0.60
N SER A 190 15.67 9.05 -0.62
CA SER A 190 15.55 9.94 -1.78
C SER A 190 14.97 9.15 -2.96
N ALA A 191 14.44 9.87 -3.95
CA ALA A 191 13.96 9.26 -5.18
C ALA A 191 15.11 8.62 -5.96
N THR A 192 14.81 7.56 -6.71
CA THR A 192 15.75 7.03 -7.71
C THR A 192 15.66 7.84 -9.00
N ILE A 193 16.71 7.77 -9.82
CA ILE A 193 16.73 8.43 -11.14
C ILE A 193 15.57 7.93 -12.01
N GLU A 194 15.28 6.64 -11.96
CA GLU A 194 14.18 6.02 -12.71
C GLU A 194 12.81 6.58 -12.29
N ALA A 195 12.63 6.85 -10.99
CA ALA A 195 11.39 7.49 -10.50
C ALA A 195 11.25 8.90 -11.07
N LEU A 196 12.32 9.71 -11.07
CA LEU A 196 12.32 11.05 -11.66
C LEU A 196 12.03 11.02 -13.16
N GLN A 197 12.65 10.09 -13.90
CA GLN A 197 12.41 9.89 -15.34
C GLN A 197 10.97 9.48 -15.63
N THR A 198 10.39 8.62 -14.80
CA THR A 198 8.99 8.18 -14.93
C THR A 198 8.02 9.35 -14.77
N PHE A 199 8.33 10.29 -13.90
CA PHE A 199 7.54 11.52 -13.74
C PHE A 199 7.85 12.59 -14.81
N GLY A 200 8.81 12.36 -15.68
CA GLY A 200 9.24 13.33 -16.69
C GLY A 200 9.88 14.58 -16.09
N TYR A 201 10.57 14.48 -14.95
CA TYR A 201 11.20 15.61 -14.28
C TYR A 201 12.10 16.40 -15.24
N GLU A 202 11.99 17.74 -15.19
CA GLU A 202 12.68 18.69 -16.08
C GLU A 202 12.36 18.56 -17.58
N THR A 203 11.23 17.93 -17.93
CA THR A 203 10.75 17.87 -19.31
C THR A 203 9.46 18.67 -19.47
N ALA A 204 9.07 18.93 -20.74
CA ALA A 204 7.79 19.60 -21.05
C ALA A 204 6.56 18.71 -20.72
N GLU A 205 6.77 17.42 -20.49
CA GLU A 205 5.74 16.43 -20.19
C GLU A 205 5.76 15.98 -18.72
N GLN A 206 6.33 16.80 -17.81
CA GLN A 206 6.37 16.48 -16.39
C GLN A 206 4.97 16.25 -15.84
N ASP A 207 4.79 15.12 -15.16
CA ASP A 207 3.54 14.79 -14.47
C ASP A 207 3.29 15.83 -13.35
N PRO A 208 2.12 16.50 -13.32
CA PRO A 208 1.82 17.54 -12.34
C PRO A 208 1.80 17.04 -10.89
N ARG A 209 1.73 15.71 -10.67
CA ARG A 209 1.85 15.11 -9.34
C ARG A 209 3.28 15.14 -8.80
N PHE A 210 4.27 15.42 -9.66
CA PHE A 210 5.67 15.49 -9.23
C PHE A 210 5.85 16.47 -8.07
N ASP A 211 5.38 17.69 -8.19
CA ASP A 211 5.52 18.76 -7.18
C ASP A 211 4.75 18.44 -5.88
N ILE A 212 3.78 17.51 -5.92
CA ILE A 212 3.07 17.02 -4.74
C ILE A 212 3.85 15.90 -4.05
N CYS A 213 4.52 15.04 -4.83
CA CYS A 213 5.20 13.85 -4.34
C CYS A 213 6.65 14.09 -3.91
N TYR A 214 7.33 15.05 -4.54
CA TYR A 214 8.76 15.28 -4.36
C TYR A 214 9.10 16.72 -4.02
N PHE A 215 10.17 16.91 -3.25
CA PHE A 215 10.87 18.18 -3.15
C PHE A 215 12.05 18.14 -4.12
N ALA A 216 12.17 19.16 -4.96
CA ALA A 216 13.27 19.31 -5.89
C ALA A 216 13.68 20.79 -5.99
N GLY A 217 14.97 21.04 -6.33
CA GLY A 217 15.53 22.38 -6.42
C GLY A 217 15.74 23.06 -5.07
N VAL A 218 15.81 24.38 -5.07
CA VAL A 218 16.09 25.21 -3.88
C VAL A 218 14.94 25.14 -2.89
N VAL A 219 15.26 24.82 -1.65
CA VAL A 219 14.27 24.64 -0.59
C VAL A 219 14.02 25.94 0.17
N HIS A 220 12.73 26.19 0.45
CA HIS A 220 12.29 27.41 1.14
C HIS A 220 11.55 27.05 2.45
N ASP A 221 11.62 27.96 3.43
CA ASP A 221 10.81 27.86 4.65
C ASP A 221 9.36 28.31 4.42
N LEU A 222 8.52 28.22 5.46
CA LEU A 222 7.11 28.65 5.41
C LEU A 222 6.91 30.15 5.11
N LYS A 223 7.96 30.96 5.21
CA LYS A 223 7.94 32.42 4.91
C LYS A 223 8.53 32.72 3.54
N GLY A 224 8.97 31.70 2.80
CA GLY A 224 9.61 31.86 1.49
C GLY A 224 11.09 32.16 1.53
N ASN A 225 11.76 32.09 2.69
CA ASN A 225 13.20 32.30 2.76
C ASN A 225 13.95 31.03 2.36
N ILE A 226 15.05 31.17 1.63
CA ILE A 226 15.95 30.09 1.25
C ILE A 226 16.54 29.41 2.50
N ILE A 227 16.43 28.11 2.58
CA ILE A 227 17.04 27.31 3.66
C ILE A 227 18.50 27.05 3.31
N LYS A 228 19.38 27.22 4.29
CA LYS A 228 20.82 26.98 4.16
C LYS A 228 21.28 25.86 5.07
N LEU A 229 22.34 25.19 4.67
CA LEU A 229 23.11 24.28 5.51
C LEU A 229 23.90 25.03 6.57
N ASP A 230 24.49 24.32 7.53
CA ASP A 230 25.24 24.92 8.64
C ASP A 230 26.52 25.64 8.18
N ASP A 231 27.05 25.28 7.01
CA ASP A 231 28.19 25.93 6.36
C ASP A 231 27.81 27.15 5.49
N GLY A 232 26.52 27.48 5.44
CA GLY A 232 25.98 28.58 4.65
C GLY A 232 25.61 28.24 3.20
N THR A 233 25.86 27.01 2.74
CA THR A 233 25.47 26.53 1.41
C THR A 233 23.94 26.48 1.30
N VAL A 234 23.40 26.82 0.13
CA VAL A 234 21.96 26.71 -0.15
C VAL A 234 21.58 25.24 -0.14
N LEU A 235 20.49 24.90 0.58
CA LEU A 235 19.94 23.55 0.53
C LEU A 235 19.14 23.38 -0.75
N GLU A 236 19.53 22.38 -1.53
CA GLU A 236 18.89 21.98 -2.78
C GLU A 236 18.76 20.45 -2.84
N TYR A 237 17.65 19.96 -3.42
CA TYR A 237 17.39 18.54 -3.65
C TYR A 237 17.49 18.20 -5.13
#